data_f0761f988a0a21ad3858798a7335bb6d
#
_entry.id   f0761f988a0a21ad3858798a7335bb6d
#
_cell.length_a   1.000
_cell.length_b   1.000
_cell.length_c   1.000
_cell.angle_alpha   90.00
_cell.angle_beta   90.00
_cell.angle_gamma   90.00
#
_symmetry.space_group_name_H-M   'P 1'
#
loop_
_entity.id
_entity.type
_entity.pdbx_description
1 polymer ?
#
loop_
_entity_poly.entity_id
_entity_poly.type
_entity_poly.pdbx_seq_one_letter_code
_entity_poly.pdbx_strand_id
1 'polypeptide(L)'
;GAPGLKVHSKLCLITADENGNTTHTTQIGTGNYNEKTAAIYTDLSLMTADPDIAADAKKVFHALSTGTLPNDTARLMVSPLCLQNRVLEMMDNEIAIAQTGGEGYIGAKMNSLTDKKIINKLIECSQAGVKVDLIIRGTSCLVAGVPRVSNNIRIISIVGRYLEHARIYIFGKDVRRKVYISSADFMTRNTCRRIEVAAPLLDEDAKERAVSIFETQLADNVKAREQQPNGEYMYIKTDLPRMDAQRFLYSQAYSAEPKQAEKAEQPKTEPKKKRSIFARIADFFRRKKRG
;
A
#
# COMPACT_ATOMS: atom_id res chain seq x y z
N GLY A 1 18.24 11.38 -2.16
CA GLY A 1 17.72 10.82 -0.91
C GLY A 1 18.40 11.42 0.31
N ALA A 2 17.81 11.25 1.50
CA ALA A 2 18.38 11.76 2.73
C ALA A 2 19.60 10.91 3.17
N PRO A 3 20.71 11.54 3.63
CA PRO A 3 21.91 10.82 4.05
C PRO A 3 21.62 9.78 5.15
N GLY A 4 22.18 8.60 5.00
CA GLY A 4 22.00 7.49 5.96
C GLY A 4 20.64 6.79 5.93
N LEU A 5 19.69 7.23 5.11
CA LEU A 5 18.37 6.63 4.97
C LEU A 5 18.17 6.00 3.58
N LYS A 6 17.69 4.75 3.57
CA LYS A 6 17.29 4.09 2.34
C LYS A 6 15.88 4.56 1.94
N VAL A 7 15.71 5.05 0.72
CA VAL A 7 14.38 5.31 0.15
C VAL A 7 13.76 3.97 -0.26
N HIS A 8 12.62 3.65 0.33
CA HIS A 8 11.89 2.41 0.05
C HIS A 8 10.43 2.68 -0.31
N SER A 9 9.97 3.93 -0.22
CA SER A 9 8.65 4.35 -0.69
C SER A 9 8.48 4.10 -2.20
N LYS A 10 7.23 3.85 -2.61
CA LYS A 10 6.81 3.73 -4.00
C LYS A 10 5.84 4.87 -4.27
N LEU A 11 6.39 5.97 -4.71
CA LEU A 11 5.68 7.23 -4.92
C LEU A 11 6.04 7.76 -6.30
N CYS A 12 5.02 8.10 -7.09
CA CYS A 12 5.17 8.77 -8.36
C CYS A 12 4.23 9.98 -8.38
N LEU A 13 4.72 11.12 -8.84
CA LEU A 13 3.92 12.33 -8.99
C LEU A 13 4.02 12.79 -10.44
N ILE A 14 2.88 12.81 -11.11
CA ILE A 14 2.74 13.34 -12.47
C ILE A 14 2.15 14.74 -12.35
N THR A 15 2.81 15.70 -12.96
CA THR A 15 2.34 17.08 -13.04
C THR A 15 2.11 17.41 -14.51
N ALA A 16 0.91 17.83 -14.87
CA ALA A 16 0.54 18.30 -16.19
C ALA A 16 0.11 19.77 -16.10
N ASP A 17 0.48 20.56 -17.09
CA ASP A 17 0.02 21.93 -17.27
C ASP A 17 -0.82 21.99 -18.55
N GLU A 18 -2.11 22.24 -18.41
CA GLU A 18 -3.06 22.35 -19.51
C GLU A 18 -3.69 23.74 -19.49
N ASN A 19 -3.30 24.58 -20.43
CA ASN A 19 -3.82 25.95 -20.58
C ASN A 19 -3.68 26.83 -19.31
N GLY A 20 -2.58 26.70 -18.59
CA GLY A 20 -2.31 27.44 -17.35
C GLY A 20 -2.94 26.82 -16.09
N ASN A 21 -3.61 25.68 -16.22
CA ASN A 21 -4.11 24.89 -15.10
C ASN A 21 -3.15 23.74 -14.81
N THR A 22 -2.48 23.80 -13.67
CA THR A 22 -1.59 22.72 -13.22
C THR A 22 -2.40 21.65 -12.50
N THR A 23 -2.37 20.43 -13.03
CA THR A 23 -3.00 19.25 -12.42
C THR A 23 -1.94 18.28 -11.89
N HIS A 24 -2.31 17.49 -10.90
CA HIS A 24 -1.44 16.51 -10.28
C HIS A 24 -2.14 15.16 -10.18
N THR A 25 -1.43 14.10 -10.56
CA THR A 25 -1.82 12.72 -10.27
C THR A 25 -0.71 12.08 -9.45
N THR A 26 -1.07 11.59 -8.27
CA THR A 26 -0.14 10.90 -7.37
C THR A 26 -0.42 9.40 -7.40
N GLN A 27 0.62 8.59 -7.62
CA GLN A 27 0.54 7.15 -7.48
C GLN A 27 1.35 6.72 -6.27
N ILE A 28 0.73 5.91 -5.39
CA ILE A 28 1.36 5.33 -4.21
C ILE A 28 1.20 3.82 -4.27
N GLY A 29 2.31 3.09 -4.16
CA GLY A 29 2.32 1.63 -4.25
C GLY A 29 2.86 0.96 -2.99
N THR A 30 2.40 -0.26 -2.73
CA THR A 30 3.02 -1.16 -1.75
C THR A 30 4.20 -1.91 -2.35
N GLY A 31 4.17 -2.13 -3.68
CA GLY A 31 5.12 -2.92 -4.45
C GLY A 31 6.15 -2.12 -5.23
N ASN A 32 7.25 -2.76 -5.60
CA ASN A 32 8.34 -2.16 -6.35
C ASN A 32 7.95 -1.89 -7.81
N TYR A 33 8.50 -0.82 -8.40
CA TYR A 33 8.47 -0.58 -9.85
C TYR A 33 9.46 -1.49 -10.57
N ASN A 34 9.19 -2.80 -10.54
CA ASN A 34 10.07 -3.80 -11.13
C ASN A 34 9.23 -4.98 -11.66
N GLU A 35 9.32 -5.26 -12.95
CA GLU A 35 8.53 -6.29 -13.63
C GLU A 35 8.73 -7.70 -13.08
N LYS A 36 9.95 -8.06 -12.66
CA LYS A 36 10.25 -9.39 -12.12
C LYS A 36 9.56 -9.64 -10.79
N THR A 37 9.56 -8.63 -9.91
CA THR A 37 8.86 -8.73 -8.62
C THR A 37 7.35 -8.61 -8.81
N ALA A 38 6.87 -7.78 -9.73
CA ALA A 38 5.44 -7.63 -10.02
C ALA A 38 4.80 -8.93 -10.52
N ALA A 39 5.56 -9.80 -11.20
CA ALA A 39 5.06 -11.08 -11.69
C ALA A 39 4.73 -12.09 -10.56
N ILE A 40 5.34 -11.95 -9.38
CA ILE A 40 5.22 -12.91 -8.27
C ILE A 40 4.69 -12.32 -6.96
N TYR A 41 4.65 -11.00 -6.83
CA TYR A 41 4.17 -10.32 -5.63
C TYR A 41 2.71 -9.91 -5.79
N THR A 42 1.94 -10.00 -4.69
CA THR A 42 0.65 -9.33 -4.61
C THR A 42 0.84 -7.96 -3.98
N ASP A 43 0.43 -6.92 -4.69
CA ASP A 43 0.60 -5.54 -4.26
C ASP A 43 -0.65 -4.70 -4.56
N LEU A 44 -0.72 -3.53 -3.94
CA LEU A 44 -1.75 -2.53 -4.17
C LEU A 44 -1.11 -1.25 -4.71
N SER A 45 -1.84 -0.57 -5.57
CA SER A 45 -1.46 0.73 -6.13
C SER A 45 -2.66 1.65 -6.14
N LEU A 46 -2.52 2.81 -5.48
CA LEU A 46 -3.50 3.89 -5.50
C LEU A 46 -3.05 4.94 -6.52
N MET A 47 -3.95 5.35 -7.40
CA MET A 47 -3.78 6.57 -8.19
C MET A 47 -4.85 7.56 -7.76
N THR A 48 -4.47 8.79 -7.46
CA THR A 48 -5.37 9.82 -6.97
C THR A 48 -5.00 11.21 -7.48
N ALA A 49 -6.01 12.04 -7.70
CA ALA A 49 -5.86 13.46 -8.01
C ALA A 49 -6.12 14.35 -6.78
N ASP A 50 -6.18 13.77 -5.57
CA ASP A 50 -6.37 14.52 -4.33
C ASP A 50 -5.25 15.57 -4.15
N PRO A 51 -5.61 16.87 -4.00
CA PRO A 51 -4.62 17.95 -3.96
C PRO A 51 -3.75 17.93 -2.70
N ASP A 52 -4.28 17.47 -1.56
CA ASP A 52 -3.53 17.41 -0.31
C ASP A 52 -2.49 16.29 -0.37
N ILE A 53 -2.85 15.13 -0.94
CA ILE A 53 -1.91 14.03 -1.19
C ILE A 53 -0.81 14.48 -2.17
N ALA A 54 -1.18 15.21 -3.22
CA ALA A 54 -0.20 15.76 -4.17
C ALA A 54 0.72 16.79 -3.53
N ALA A 55 0.20 17.66 -2.65
CA ALA A 55 1.01 18.63 -1.90
C ALA A 55 2.02 17.93 -0.98
N ASP A 56 1.60 16.88 -0.28
CA ASP A 56 2.49 16.07 0.56
C ASP A 56 3.54 15.35 -0.28
N ALA A 57 3.16 14.77 -1.42
CA ALA A 57 4.10 14.13 -2.34
C ALA A 57 5.17 15.10 -2.84
N LYS A 58 4.80 16.36 -3.17
CA LYS A 58 5.77 17.42 -3.53
C LYS A 58 6.76 17.69 -2.42
N LYS A 59 6.28 17.80 -1.16
CA LYS A 59 7.15 17.99 0.02
C LYS A 59 8.15 16.85 0.16
N VAL A 60 7.68 15.58 -0.02
CA VAL A 60 8.55 14.39 0.03
C VAL A 60 9.60 14.44 -1.07
N PHE A 61 9.22 14.69 -2.33
CA PHE A 61 10.18 14.79 -3.44
C PHE A 61 11.17 15.94 -3.26
N HIS A 62 10.70 17.12 -2.82
CA HIS A 62 11.58 18.26 -2.53
C HIS A 62 12.61 17.92 -1.45
N ALA A 63 12.18 17.35 -0.33
CA ALA A 63 13.07 16.95 0.75
C ALA A 63 14.11 15.91 0.29
N LEU A 64 13.70 14.90 -0.48
CA LEU A 64 14.59 13.88 -1.01
C LEU A 64 15.59 14.44 -2.03
N SER A 65 15.21 15.46 -2.81
CA SER A 65 16.11 16.12 -3.77
C SER A 65 17.17 16.99 -3.09
N THR A 66 16.84 17.57 -1.94
CA THR A 66 17.75 18.41 -1.12
C THR A 66 18.51 17.63 -0.07
N GLY A 67 18.29 16.30 0.03
CA GLY A 67 18.95 15.46 1.04
C GLY A 67 18.44 15.66 2.47
N THR A 68 17.21 16.19 2.63
CA THR A 68 16.56 16.46 3.92
C THR A 68 15.38 15.52 4.16
N LEU A 69 14.69 15.67 5.29
CA LEU A 69 13.39 15.04 5.57
C LEU A 69 12.27 16.04 5.34
N PRO A 70 11.07 15.61 4.91
CA PRO A 70 9.93 16.51 4.85
C PRO A 70 9.58 17.00 6.25
N ASN A 71 9.25 18.29 6.37
CA ASN A 71 8.99 18.90 7.67
C ASN A 71 7.59 18.58 8.21
N ASP A 72 6.62 18.42 7.30
CA ASP A 72 5.22 18.24 7.64
C ASP A 72 4.46 17.60 6.48
N THR A 73 3.52 16.71 6.80
CA THR A 73 2.59 16.10 5.84
C THR A 73 1.20 16.02 6.45
N ALA A 74 0.18 16.44 5.70
CA ALA A 74 -1.21 16.46 6.15
C ALA A 74 -1.87 15.07 6.02
N ARG A 75 -1.77 14.44 4.86
CA ARG A 75 -2.42 13.18 4.51
C ARG A 75 -1.48 11.98 4.56
N LEU A 76 -0.31 12.11 3.96
CA LEU A 76 0.66 11.01 3.92
C LEU A 76 1.33 10.81 5.29
N MET A 77 1.46 9.57 5.71
CA MET A 77 2.32 9.22 6.84
C MET A 77 3.70 8.84 6.30
N VAL A 78 4.71 9.60 6.67
CA VAL A 78 6.08 9.44 6.16
C VAL A 78 6.99 8.99 7.29
N SER A 79 7.80 7.97 7.05
CA SER A 79 8.86 7.53 7.97
C SER A 79 10.19 8.20 7.54
N PRO A 80 11.06 8.56 8.51
CA PRO A 80 10.94 8.44 9.98
C PRO A 80 10.18 9.60 10.65
N LEU A 81 9.53 10.49 9.87
CA LEU A 81 8.91 11.70 10.36
C LEU A 81 7.72 11.44 11.32
N CYS A 82 6.63 10.88 10.78
CA CYS A 82 5.37 10.81 11.51
C CYS A 82 4.66 9.45 11.46
N LEU A 83 5.12 8.52 10.60
CA LEU A 83 4.41 7.26 10.38
C LEU A 83 4.19 6.49 11.67
N GLN A 84 5.24 6.26 12.47
CA GLN A 84 5.12 5.50 13.72
C GLN A 84 4.18 6.18 14.71
N ASN A 85 4.33 7.50 14.92
CA ASN A 85 3.53 8.24 15.89
C ASN A 85 2.05 8.25 15.51
N ARG A 86 1.72 8.52 14.23
CA ARG A 86 0.32 8.52 13.76
C ARG A 86 -0.32 7.13 13.85
N VAL A 87 0.45 6.05 13.62
CA VAL A 87 -0.04 4.69 13.82
C VAL A 87 -0.33 4.45 15.31
N LEU A 88 0.55 4.87 16.23
CA LEU A 88 0.32 4.75 17.67
C LEU A 88 -0.90 5.57 18.12
N GLU A 89 -1.06 6.79 17.64
CA GLU A 89 -2.24 7.64 17.92
C GLU A 89 -3.55 6.99 17.46
N MET A 90 -3.56 6.36 16.28
CA MET A 90 -4.76 5.63 15.82
C MET A 90 -5.06 4.41 16.69
N MET A 91 -4.04 3.72 17.20
CA MET A 91 -4.20 2.63 18.15
C MET A 91 -4.74 3.14 19.50
N ASP A 92 -4.25 4.29 20.01
CA ASP A 92 -4.77 4.94 21.22
C ASP A 92 -6.24 5.33 21.08
N ASN A 93 -6.67 5.79 19.90
CA ASN A 93 -8.07 6.08 19.62
C ASN A 93 -8.95 4.81 19.74
N GLU A 94 -8.49 3.67 19.25
CA GLU A 94 -9.23 2.41 19.35
C GLU A 94 -9.27 1.90 20.80
N ILE A 95 -8.22 2.13 21.60
CA ILE A 95 -8.21 1.87 23.04
C ILE A 95 -9.31 2.71 23.73
N ALA A 96 -9.34 4.02 23.46
CA ALA A 96 -10.31 4.93 24.07
C ALA A 96 -11.76 4.51 23.74
N ILE A 97 -12.01 4.06 22.50
CA ILE A 97 -13.31 3.55 22.08
C ILE A 97 -13.68 2.27 22.85
N ALA A 98 -12.77 1.31 22.97
CA ALA A 98 -13.02 0.08 23.71
C ALA A 98 -13.29 0.35 25.20
N GLN A 99 -12.56 1.28 25.81
CA GLN A 99 -12.74 1.68 27.21
C GLN A 99 -14.08 2.36 27.49
N THR A 100 -14.69 2.99 26.48
CA THR A 100 -16.04 3.59 26.58
C THR A 100 -17.16 2.62 26.18
N GLY A 101 -16.86 1.33 26.02
CA GLY A 101 -17.83 0.27 25.66
C GLY A 101 -18.12 0.15 24.17
N GLY A 102 -17.38 0.85 23.31
CA GLY A 102 -17.46 0.72 21.86
C GLY A 102 -16.62 -0.44 21.33
N GLU A 103 -16.82 -0.80 20.05
CA GLU A 103 -16.03 -1.82 19.38
C GLU A 103 -14.74 -1.23 18.80
N GLY A 104 -13.63 -1.36 19.54
CA GLY A 104 -12.29 -1.07 19.01
C GLY A 104 -11.83 -2.17 18.06
N TYR A 105 -11.23 -1.78 16.91
CA TYR A 105 -10.74 -2.71 15.92
C TYR A 105 -9.45 -2.24 15.25
N ILE A 106 -8.50 -3.17 15.09
CA ILE A 106 -7.28 -2.98 14.32
C ILE A 106 -7.11 -4.18 13.39
N GLY A 107 -7.05 -3.92 12.09
CA GLY A 107 -6.63 -4.88 11.07
C GLY A 107 -5.30 -4.46 10.47
N ALA A 108 -4.32 -5.35 10.35
CA ALA A 108 -3.09 -4.99 9.66
C ALA A 108 -2.50 -6.19 8.88
N LYS A 109 -2.16 -5.92 7.62
CA LYS A 109 -1.40 -6.84 6.76
C LYS A 109 -0.02 -6.26 6.52
N MET A 110 1.01 -7.07 6.70
CA MET A 110 2.41 -6.69 6.48
C MET A 110 3.31 -7.89 6.29
N ASN A 111 4.57 -7.65 5.94
CA ASN A 111 5.52 -8.76 5.82
C ASN A 111 6.08 -9.18 7.18
N SER A 112 6.42 -8.21 8.06
CA SER A 112 7.03 -8.50 9.37
C SER A 112 6.61 -7.48 10.42
N LEU A 113 6.52 -7.95 11.67
CA LEU A 113 6.20 -7.18 12.88
C LEU A 113 7.34 -7.34 13.90
N THR A 114 8.21 -6.34 14.04
CA THR A 114 9.37 -6.36 14.94
C THR A 114 9.62 -5.02 15.64
N ASP A 115 8.77 -4.01 15.41
CA ASP A 115 8.88 -2.72 16.10
C ASP A 115 8.35 -2.82 17.52
N LYS A 116 9.25 -2.67 18.50
CA LYS A 116 8.93 -2.85 19.92
C LYS A 116 7.83 -1.89 20.41
N LYS A 117 7.84 -0.63 19.94
CA LYS A 117 6.82 0.35 20.37
C LYS A 117 5.43 -0.04 19.87
N ILE A 118 5.35 -0.44 18.60
CA ILE A 118 4.09 -0.88 17.99
C ILE A 118 3.62 -2.20 18.62
N ILE A 119 4.51 -3.16 18.87
CA ILE A 119 4.18 -4.43 19.55
C ILE A 119 3.60 -4.17 20.94
N ASN A 120 4.25 -3.33 21.73
CA ASN A 120 3.75 -2.98 23.06
C ASN A 120 2.37 -2.31 22.99
N LYS A 121 2.16 -1.41 22.02
CA LYS A 121 0.86 -0.76 21.83
C LYS A 121 -0.24 -1.74 21.38
N LEU A 122 0.08 -2.73 20.53
CA LEU A 122 -0.86 -3.80 20.17
C LEU A 122 -1.26 -4.65 21.38
N ILE A 123 -0.31 -4.91 22.31
CA ILE A 123 -0.61 -5.58 23.57
C ILE A 123 -1.55 -4.73 24.44
N GLU A 124 -1.27 -3.43 24.58
CA GLU A 124 -2.15 -2.48 25.28
C GLU A 124 -3.56 -2.47 24.67
N CYS A 125 -3.67 -2.45 23.34
CA CYS A 125 -4.94 -2.57 22.62
C CYS A 125 -5.69 -3.85 23.00
N SER A 126 -5.00 -5.01 22.97
CA SER A 126 -5.60 -6.29 23.34
C SER A 126 -6.10 -6.30 24.78
N GLN A 127 -5.31 -5.75 25.70
CA GLN A 127 -5.68 -5.65 27.13
C GLN A 127 -6.85 -4.70 27.38
N ALA A 128 -7.01 -3.67 26.55
CA ALA A 128 -8.14 -2.74 26.59
C ALA A 128 -9.42 -3.29 25.94
N GLY A 129 -9.37 -4.50 25.34
CA GLY A 129 -10.52 -5.13 24.69
C GLY A 129 -10.65 -4.85 23.18
N VAL A 130 -9.68 -4.17 22.57
CA VAL A 130 -9.63 -3.97 21.11
C VAL A 130 -9.39 -5.30 20.42
N LYS A 131 -10.21 -5.63 19.41
CA LYS A 131 -9.97 -6.78 18.54
C LYS A 131 -8.87 -6.45 17.53
N VAL A 132 -7.86 -7.31 17.43
CA VAL A 132 -6.71 -7.14 16.54
C VAL A 132 -6.55 -8.35 15.63
N ASP A 133 -6.68 -8.15 14.31
CA ASP A 133 -6.47 -9.17 13.29
C ASP A 133 -5.24 -8.83 12.45
N LEU A 134 -4.22 -9.70 12.44
CA LEU A 134 -2.97 -9.48 11.74
C LEU A 134 -2.71 -10.58 10.69
N ILE A 135 -2.28 -10.15 9.50
CA ILE A 135 -1.80 -11.05 8.43
C ILE A 135 -0.30 -10.78 8.24
N ILE A 136 0.54 -11.70 8.71
CA ILE A 136 1.99 -11.56 8.72
C ILE A 136 2.63 -12.79 8.08
N ARG A 137 3.25 -12.63 6.91
CA ARG A 137 3.85 -13.75 6.18
C ARG A 137 5.28 -14.10 6.60
N GLY A 138 5.96 -13.17 7.27
CA GLY A 138 7.35 -13.31 7.70
C GLY A 138 7.46 -13.32 9.23
N THR A 139 8.43 -12.60 9.76
CA THR A 139 8.73 -12.59 11.19
C THR A 139 7.69 -11.82 11.99
N SER A 140 7.18 -12.43 13.06
CA SER A 140 6.43 -11.77 14.13
C SER A 140 7.19 -11.93 15.45
N CYS A 141 7.53 -10.80 16.11
CA CYS A 141 8.04 -10.79 17.47
C CYS A 141 6.92 -10.65 18.52
N LEU A 142 5.67 -10.69 18.10
CA LEU A 142 4.49 -10.75 18.95
C LEU A 142 3.93 -12.17 18.90
N VAL A 143 3.57 -12.73 20.06
CA VAL A 143 2.83 -13.98 20.17
C VAL A 143 1.37 -13.69 20.44
N ALA A 144 0.48 -14.20 19.57
CA ALA A 144 -0.95 -14.01 19.65
C ALA A 144 -1.62 -14.99 20.63
N GLY A 145 -2.80 -14.64 21.14
CA GLY A 145 -3.64 -15.52 21.93
C GLY A 145 -3.15 -15.82 23.34
N VAL A 146 -2.10 -15.15 23.83
CA VAL A 146 -1.57 -15.36 25.19
C VAL A 146 -2.53 -14.74 26.21
N PRO A 147 -3.08 -15.54 27.17
CA PRO A 147 -4.04 -15.04 28.15
C PRO A 147 -3.57 -13.80 28.90
N ARG A 148 -4.43 -12.79 29.03
CA ARG A 148 -4.19 -11.51 29.70
C ARG A 148 -3.11 -10.61 29.05
N VAL A 149 -2.48 -11.06 27.99
CA VAL A 149 -1.47 -10.29 27.24
C VAL A 149 -1.97 -9.94 25.84
N SER A 150 -2.23 -10.96 25.02
CA SER A 150 -2.60 -10.81 23.62
C SER A 150 -3.79 -11.67 23.20
N ASN A 151 -4.69 -11.94 24.16
CA ASN A 151 -5.86 -12.81 23.94
C ASN A 151 -6.85 -12.28 22.89
N ASN A 152 -6.85 -10.98 22.62
CA ASN A 152 -7.66 -10.34 21.57
C ASN A 152 -6.88 -10.12 20.26
N ILE A 153 -5.67 -10.67 20.15
CA ILE A 153 -4.85 -10.62 18.94
C ILE A 153 -4.89 -11.97 18.25
N ARG A 154 -5.21 -11.94 16.97
CA ARG A 154 -5.11 -13.07 16.05
C ARG A 154 -4.06 -12.79 15.01
N ILE A 155 -3.15 -13.73 14.75
CA ILE A 155 -2.13 -13.65 13.70
C ILE A 155 -2.27 -14.82 12.77
N ILE A 156 -2.41 -14.57 11.47
CA ILE A 156 -2.34 -15.58 10.44
C ILE A 156 -1.20 -15.32 9.47
N SER A 157 -0.70 -16.38 8.85
CA SER A 157 0.31 -16.32 7.79
C SER A 157 -0.17 -17.09 6.57
N ILE A 158 -0.11 -16.47 5.39
CA ILE A 158 -0.46 -17.09 4.11
C ILE A 158 0.82 -17.22 3.28
N VAL A 159 1.16 -18.47 2.93
CA VAL A 159 2.24 -18.79 2.00
C VAL A 159 1.65 -19.61 0.86
N GLY A 160 1.76 -19.11 -0.36
CA GLY A 160 1.14 -19.72 -1.53
C GLY A 160 1.92 -19.45 -2.82
N ARG A 161 1.21 -19.49 -3.95
CA ARG A 161 1.79 -19.27 -5.29
C ARG A 161 2.40 -17.88 -5.43
N TYR A 162 1.72 -16.86 -4.88
CA TYR A 162 2.17 -15.48 -4.90
C TYR A 162 2.75 -15.08 -3.55
N LEU A 163 3.71 -14.16 -3.55
CA LEU A 163 4.24 -13.58 -2.34
C LEU A 163 3.28 -12.48 -1.86
N GLU A 164 2.71 -12.68 -0.68
CA GLU A 164 1.82 -11.71 -0.03
C GLU A 164 2.60 -10.49 0.45
N HIS A 165 2.73 -9.46 -0.40
CA HIS A 165 3.65 -8.34 -0.20
C HIS A 165 2.94 -7.03 0.16
N ALA A 166 1.66 -6.88 -0.16
CA ALA A 166 0.90 -5.67 0.16
C ALA A 166 0.89 -5.37 1.67
N ARG A 167 0.87 -4.08 2.02
CA ARG A 167 0.64 -3.63 3.39
C ARG A 167 -0.63 -2.81 3.42
N ILE A 168 -1.52 -3.21 4.32
CA ILE A 168 -2.81 -2.57 4.57
C ILE A 168 -2.91 -2.33 6.07
N TYR A 169 -3.30 -1.14 6.50
CA TYR A 169 -3.61 -0.84 7.89
C TYR A 169 -5.06 -0.37 7.99
N ILE A 170 -5.80 -0.93 8.92
CA ILE A 170 -7.22 -0.66 9.17
C ILE A 170 -7.38 -0.28 10.64
N PHE A 171 -7.99 0.85 10.91
CA PHE A 171 -8.31 1.31 12.26
C PHE A 171 -9.79 1.66 12.32
N GLY A 172 -10.49 1.08 13.30
CA GLY A 172 -11.93 1.26 13.48
C GLY A 172 -12.79 0.43 12.55
N LYS A 173 -14.09 0.49 12.78
CA LYS A 173 -15.13 -0.20 12.01
C LYS A 173 -16.13 0.80 11.43
N ASP A 174 -16.87 0.35 10.44
CA ASP A 174 -17.98 1.07 9.82
C ASP A 174 -17.62 2.51 9.42
N VAL A 175 -18.42 3.47 9.76
CA VAL A 175 -18.23 4.90 9.42
C VAL A 175 -16.94 5.51 9.99
N ARG A 176 -16.36 4.90 11.04
CA ARG A 176 -15.09 5.36 11.64
C ARG A 176 -13.86 4.75 10.97
N ARG A 177 -14.06 3.78 10.06
CA ARG A 177 -12.99 3.00 9.46
C ARG A 177 -12.02 3.87 8.68
N LYS A 178 -10.75 3.84 9.08
CA LYS A 178 -9.63 4.46 8.37
C LYS A 178 -8.78 3.35 7.77
N VAL A 179 -8.52 3.43 6.46
CA VAL A 179 -7.74 2.43 5.73
C VAL A 179 -6.56 3.10 5.04
N TYR A 180 -5.40 2.47 5.15
CA TYR A 180 -4.15 2.94 4.54
C TYR A 180 -3.50 1.80 3.77
N ILE A 181 -2.84 2.14 2.66
CA ILE A 181 -1.85 1.27 2.03
C ILE A 181 -0.46 1.83 2.27
N SER A 182 0.55 0.96 2.41
CA SER A 182 1.88 1.39 2.81
C SER A 182 3.01 0.63 2.13
N SER A 183 4.17 1.27 2.02
CA SER A 183 5.43 0.61 1.72
C SER A 183 6.11 0.03 2.97
N ALA A 184 5.70 0.43 4.17
CA ALA A 184 6.30 0.06 5.45
C ALA A 184 5.74 -1.23 6.03
N ASP A 185 6.61 -2.03 6.60
CA ASP A 185 6.27 -3.01 7.63
C ASP A 185 6.34 -2.36 9.02
N PHE A 186 5.76 -2.95 10.03
CA PHE A 186 5.96 -2.53 11.43
C PHE A 186 7.28 -3.09 11.98
N MET A 187 8.38 -2.61 11.38
CA MET A 187 9.75 -2.93 11.76
C MET A 187 10.49 -1.63 12.10
N THR A 188 11.32 -1.63 13.14
CA THR A 188 12.11 -0.45 13.54
C THR A 188 12.92 0.16 12.37
N ARG A 189 13.45 -0.67 11.47
CA ARG A 189 14.15 -0.16 10.29
C ARG A 189 13.22 0.61 9.32
N ASN A 190 11.94 0.20 9.19
CA ASN A 190 10.97 0.89 8.35
C ASN A 190 10.45 2.17 9.02
N THR A 191 10.20 2.12 10.32
CA THR A 191 9.63 3.25 11.07
C THR A 191 10.65 4.33 11.43
N CYS A 192 11.97 3.99 11.49
CA CYS A 192 13.00 4.91 11.96
C CYS A 192 14.22 5.09 11.04
N ARG A 193 14.49 4.17 10.09
CA ARG A 193 15.75 4.16 9.32
C ARG A 193 15.54 4.08 7.80
N ARG A 194 14.32 4.27 7.33
CA ARG A 194 13.96 4.28 5.91
C ARG A 194 12.97 5.40 5.62
N ILE A 195 12.97 5.84 4.38
CA ILE A 195 11.89 6.67 3.85
C ILE A 195 10.81 5.71 3.35
N GLU A 196 9.71 5.67 4.07
CA GLU A 196 8.51 4.90 3.75
C GLU A 196 7.31 5.85 3.68
N VAL A 197 6.28 5.46 2.95
CA VAL A 197 5.05 6.22 2.83
C VAL A 197 3.85 5.31 3.06
N ALA A 198 2.90 5.79 3.85
CA ALA A 198 1.55 5.24 3.91
C ALA A 198 0.54 6.31 3.48
N ALA A 199 -0.38 5.93 2.61
CA ALA A 199 -1.42 6.79 2.07
C ALA A 199 -2.81 6.36 2.54
N PRO A 200 -3.67 7.30 2.99
CA PRO A 200 -5.05 7.00 3.29
C PRO A 200 -5.82 6.69 1.99
N LEU A 201 -6.72 5.73 2.06
CA LEU A 201 -7.73 5.52 1.03
C LEU A 201 -8.91 6.43 1.38
N LEU A 202 -9.11 7.51 0.62
CA LEU A 202 -10.16 8.50 0.87
C LEU A 202 -11.47 8.15 0.16
N ASP A 203 -11.36 7.54 -1.01
CA ASP A 203 -12.48 7.05 -1.80
C ASP A 203 -13.07 5.78 -1.17
N GLU A 204 -14.40 5.71 -1.04
CA GLU A 204 -15.08 4.60 -0.35
C GLU A 204 -14.94 3.28 -1.14
N ASP A 205 -15.00 3.30 -2.48
CA ASP A 205 -14.85 2.09 -3.30
C ASP A 205 -13.43 1.53 -3.17
N ALA A 206 -12.41 2.41 -3.17
CA ALA A 206 -11.02 2.02 -2.96
C ALA A 206 -10.80 1.46 -1.54
N LYS A 207 -11.44 2.06 -0.53
CA LYS A 207 -11.41 1.62 0.87
C LYS A 207 -12.04 0.24 1.02
N GLU A 208 -13.28 0.06 0.52
CA GLU A 208 -13.98 -1.22 0.56
C GLU A 208 -13.23 -2.31 -0.22
N ARG A 209 -12.60 -1.97 -1.34
CA ARG A 209 -11.77 -2.91 -2.09
C ARG A 209 -10.58 -3.43 -1.28
N ALA A 210 -9.87 -2.54 -0.59
CA ALA A 210 -8.73 -2.94 0.26
C ALA A 210 -9.18 -3.77 1.47
N VAL A 211 -10.31 -3.40 2.09
CA VAL A 211 -10.92 -4.16 3.20
C VAL A 211 -11.37 -5.54 2.72
N SER A 212 -12.06 -5.65 1.60
CA SER A 212 -12.49 -6.93 1.02
C SER A 212 -11.31 -7.87 0.73
N ILE A 213 -10.18 -7.33 0.24
CA ILE A 213 -8.96 -8.12 0.03
C ILE A 213 -8.42 -8.63 1.38
N PHE A 214 -8.35 -7.76 2.39
CA PHE A 214 -7.89 -8.11 3.73
C PHE A 214 -8.77 -9.19 4.37
N GLU A 215 -10.10 -9.00 4.35
CA GLU A 215 -11.07 -9.95 4.92
C GLU A 215 -11.08 -11.30 4.19
N THR A 216 -10.97 -11.29 2.86
CA THR A 216 -10.83 -12.52 2.06
C THR A 216 -9.59 -13.30 2.49
N GLN A 217 -8.47 -12.63 2.73
CA GLN A 217 -7.25 -13.27 3.20
C GLN A 217 -7.37 -13.73 4.65
N LEU A 218 -8.05 -12.97 5.51
CA LEU A 218 -8.30 -13.35 6.90
C LEU A 218 -9.21 -14.59 7.03
N ALA A 219 -10.07 -14.81 6.02
CA ALA A 219 -10.96 -15.96 5.91
C ALA A 219 -10.30 -17.20 5.27
N ASP A 220 -9.05 -17.11 4.79
CA ASP A 220 -8.35 -18.26 4.20
C ASP A 220 -8.22 -19.40 5.22
N ASN A 221 -8.75 -20.58 4.86
CA ASN A 221 -8.67 -21.78 5.69
C ASN A 221 -8.03 -22.97 4.93
N VAL A 222 -7.40 -22.69 3.78
CA VAL A 222 -6.74 -23.69 2.95
C VAL A 222 -5.23 -23.60 3.06
N LYS A 223 -4.69 -22.38 3.02
CA LYS A 223 -3.24 -22.10 3.07
C LYS A 223 -2.83 -21.37 4.33
N ALA A 224 -3.75 -20.64 4.95
CA ALA A 224 -3.44 -19.89 6.16
C ALA A 224 -3.05 -20.83 7.31
N ARG A 225 -2.05 -20.36 8.06
CA ARG A 225 -1.65 -20.94 9.34
C ARG A 225 -1.84 -19.87 10.41
N GLU A 226 -2.51 -20.23 11.48
CA GLU A 226 -2.77 -19.36 12.62
C GLU A 226 -1.74 -19.59 13.72
N GLN A 227 -1.18 -18.51 14.26
CA GLN A 227 -0.25 -18.57 15.36
C GLN A 227 -0.96 -18.94 16.65
N GLN A 228 -0.41 -19.92 17.34
CA GLN A 228 -0.91 -20.41 18.62
C GLN A 228 -0.23 -19.67 19.80
N PRO A 229 -0.81 -19.74 21.03
CA PRO A 229 -0.23 -19.10 22.22
C PRO A 229 1.18 -19.59 22.60
N ASN A 230 1.61 -20.73 22.09
CA ASN A 230 2.98 -21.25 22.24
C ASN A 230 3.95 -20.73 21.14
N GLY A 231 3.46 -19.89 20.21
CA GLY A 231 4.22 -19.34 19.09
C GLY A 231 4.24 -20.22 17.83
N GLU A 232 3.72 -21.44 17.87
CA GLU A 232 3.65 -22.31 16.70
C GLU A 232 2.58 -21.85 15.70
N TYR A 233 2.77 -22.18 14.43
CA TYR A 233 1.80 -21.91 13.38
C TYR A 233 1.13 -23.19 12.91
N MET A 234 -0.18 -23.29 13.10
CA MET A 234 -0.98 -24.45 12.72
C MET A 234 -1.98 -24.13 11.61
N TYR A 235 -2.25 -25.10 10.74
CA TYR A 235 -3.33 -24.97 9.76
C TYR A 235 -4.67 -24.74 10.45
N ILE A 236 -5.47 -23.82 9.90
CA ILE A 236 -6.81 -23.52 10.41
C ILE A 236 -7.71 -24.72 10.17
N LYS A 237 -8.24 -25.31 11.26
CA LYS A 237 -9.24 -26.37 11.21
C LYS A 237 -10.62 -25.76 11.42
N THR A 238 -11.53 -25.95 10.47
CA THR A 238 -12.89 -25.41 10.52
C THR A 238 -13.81 -26.24 9.65
N ASP A 239 -15.10 -26.26 9.99
CA ASP A 239 -16.18 -26.86 9.19
C ASP A 239 -16.76 -25.86 8.17
N LEU A 240 -16.24 -24.62 8.12
CA LEU A 240 -16.65 -23.63 7.12
C LEU A 240 -16.23 -24.06 5.70
N PRO A 241 -16.92 -23.60 4.66
CA PRO A 241 -16.53 -23.84 3.29
C PRO A 241 -15.07 -23.49 3.03
N ARG A 242 -14.41 -24.25 2.17
CA ARG A 242 -13.01 -24.04 1.82
C ARG A 242 -12.81 -22.70 1.12
N MET A 243 -11.94 -21.85 1.68
CA MET A 243 -11.55 -20.57 1.14
C MET A 243 -10.03 -20.54 0.92
N ASP A 244 -9.60 -20.60 -0.35
CA ASP A 244 -8.22 -20.28 -0.79
C ASP A 244 -8.21 -18.84 -1.30
N ALA A 245 -7.73 -17.91 -0.48
CA ALA A 245 -7.81 -16.48 -0.77
C ALA A 245 -7.07 -16.09 -2.06
N GLN A 246 -5.89 -16.66 -2.33
CA GLN A 246 -5.16 -16.36 -3.55
C GLN A 246 -5.90 -16.83 -4.80
N ARG A 247 -6.47 -18.02 -4.76
CA ARG A 247 -7.26 -18.57 -5.87
C ARG A 247 -8.54 -17.77 -6.09
N PHE A 248 -9.21 -17.39 -5.01
CA PHE A 248 -10.43 -16.59 -5.07
C PHE A 248 -10.17 -15.21 -5.69
N LEU A 249 -9.18 -14.46 -5.17
CA LEU A 249 -8.82 -13.13 -5.68
C LEU A 249 -8.32 -13.19 -7.12
N TYR A 250 -7.58 -14.24 -7.48
CA TYR A 250 -7.15 -14.49 -8.85
C TYR A 250 -8.37 -14.69 -9.78
N SER A 251 -9.33 -15.53 -9.38
CA SER A 251 -10.53 -15.78 -10.19
C SER A 251 -11.39 -14.51 -10.36
N GLN A 252 -11.50 -13.69 -9.33
CA GLN A 252 -12.18 -12.39 -9.42
C GLN A 252 -11.51 -11.44 -10.42
N ALA A 253 -10.18 -11.38 -10.41
CA ALA A 253 -9.44 -10.52 -11.34
C ALA A 253 -9.61 -10.96 -12.80
N TYR A 254 -9.73 -12.28 -13.05
CA TYR A 254 -9.96 -12.83 -14.37
C TYR A 254 -11.42 -12.69 -14.84
N SER A 255 -12.38 -12.72 -13.91
CA SER A 255 -13.80 -12.60 -14.21
C SER A 255 -14.27 -11.14 -14.31
N ALA A 256 -13.46 -10.19 -13.84
CA ALA A 256 -13.70 -8.79 -14.06
C ALA A 256 -13.52 -8.53 -15.57
N GLU A 257 -14.63 -8.44 -16.32
CA GLU A 257 -14.58 -7.94 -17.69
C GLU A 257 -13.80 -6.62 -17.68
N PRO A 258 -12.81 -6.45 -18.56
CA PRO A 258 -12.20 -5.14 -18.72
C PRO A 258 -13.34 -4.18 -19.05
N LYS A 259 -13.68 -3.25 -18.18
CA LYS A 259 -14.49 -2.08 -18.55
C LYS A 259 -13.81 -1.58 -19.82
N GLN A 260 -14.49 -1.69 -20.95
CA GLN A 260 -13.97 -1.20 -22.23
C GLN A 260 -13.45 0.20 -21.92
N ALA A 261 -12.13 0.36 -21.91
CA ALA A 261 -11.57 1.68 -21.92
C ALA A 261 -12.23 2.31 -23.14
N GLU A 262 -13.09 3.30 -22.94
CA GLU A 262 -13.55 4.16 -24.02
C GLU A 262 -12.30 4.45 -24.82
N LYS A 263 -12.27 3.96 -26.06
CA LYS A 263 -11.15 4.22 -26.94
C LYS A 263 -11.06 5.74 -26.99
N ALA A 264 -10.14 6.30 -26.21
CA ALA A 264 -9.72 7.67 -26.41
C ALA A 264 -9.39 7.72 -27.91
N GLU A 265 -10.22 8.42 -28.69
CA GLU A 265 -9.95 8.63 -30.10
C GLU A 265 -8.55 9.19 -30.17
N GLN A 266 -7.62 8.37 -30.61
CA GLN A 266 -6.29 8.86 -30.92
C GLN A 266 -6.49 9.94 -31.98
N PRO A 267 -6.02 11.16 -31.76
CA PRO A 267 -6.12 12.20 -32.77
C PRO A 267 -5.52 11.62 -34.04
N LYS A 268 -6.34 11.55 -35.08
CA LYS A 268 -5.93 11.08 -36.41
C LYS A 268 -4.73 11.94 -36.84
N THR A 269 -3.52 11.48 -36.59
CA THR A 269 -2.35 12.07 -37.21
C THR A 269 -2.44 11.75 -38.67
N GLU A 270 -2.74 12.77 -39.50
CA GLU A 270 -2.65 12.65 -40.94
C GLU A 270 -1.30 12.03 -41.30
N PRO A 271 -1.24 11.05 -42.21
CA PRO A 271 0.01 10.43 -42.59
C PRO A 271 0.89 11.48 -43.26
N LYS A 272 1.94 11.93 -42.56
CA LYS A 272 2.97 12.76 -43.16
C LYS A 272 3.48 12.02 -44.39
N LYS A 273 3.14 12.50 -45.62
CA LYS A 273 3.67 11.96 -46.88
C LYS A 273 5.17 11.86 -46.78
N LYS A 274 5.69 10.63 -46.65
CA LYS A 274 7.13 10.36 -46.69
C LYS A 274 7.63 10.83 -48.04
N ARG A 275 8.33 11.97 -48.07
CA ARG A 275 9.03 12.40 -49.28
C ARG A 275 10.00 11.27 -49.71
N SER A 276 9.89 10.86 -50.97
CA SER A 276 10.69 9.77 -51.51
C SER A 276 12.18 10.12 -51.36
N ILE A 277 13.02 9.09 -51.16
CA ILE A 277 14.48 9.24 -51.08
C ILE A 277 15.02 10.00 -52.30
N PHE A 278 14.43 9.77 -53.49
CA PHE A 278 14.78 10.50 -54.70
C PHE A 278 14.52 12.01 -54.65
N ALA A 279 13.48 12.48 -53.96
CA ALA A 279 13.22 13.89 -53.79
C ALA A 279 14.23 14.56 -52.84
N ARG A 280 14.75 13.83 -51.85
CA ARG A 280 15.80 14.32 -50.93
C ARG A 280 17.14 14.40 -51.62
N ILE A 281 17.48 13.47 -52.51
CA ILE A 281 18.70 13.44 -53.32
C ILE A 281 18.67 14.60 -54.33
N ALA A 282 17.53 14.83 -54.99
CA ALA A 282 17.40 15.95 -55.95
C ALA A 282 17.58 17.33 -55.31
N ASP A 283 17.04 17.51 -54.07
CA ASP A 283 17.24 18.77 -53.33
C ASP A 283 18.68 18.98 -52.86
N PHE A 284 19.40 17.90 -52.55
CA PHE A 284 20.83 17.96 -52.20
C PHE A 284 21.69 18.45 -53.41
N PHE A 285 21.42 17.93 -54.61
CA PHE A 285 22.14 18.35 -55.82
C PHE A 285 21.76 19.74 -56.32
N ARG A 286 20.53 20.23 -56.08
CA ARG A 286 20.12 21.62 -56.37
C ARG A 286 20.81 22.65 -55.48
N ARG A 287 21.07 22.31 -54.21
CA ARG A 287 21.79 23.23 -53.30
C ARG A 287 23.26 23.38 -53.63
N LYS A 288 23.89 22.38 -54.24
CA LYS A 288 25.31 22.40 -54.65
C LYS A 288 25.58 23.14 -55.94
N LYS A 289 24.56 23.59 -56.71
CA LYS A 289 24.70 24.39 -57.93
C LYS A 289 24.42 25.91 -57.69
N ARG A 290 24.23 26.34 -56.47
CA ARG A 290 23.96 27.75 -56.10
C ARG A 290 24.96 28.28 -55.05
N GLY A 291 26.10 27.67 -54.91
CA GLY A 291 27.25 28.12 -54.15
C GLY A 291 28.51 28.16 -55.03
#